data_abe68189eae73f9d5aac28cbcc18cb54
#
_entry.id   abe68189eae73f9d5aac28cbcc18cb54
#
_cell.length_a   1.000
_cell.length_b   1.000
_cell.length_c   1.000
_cell.angle_alpha   90.00
_cell.angle_beta   90.00
_cell.angle_gamma   90.00
#
_symmetry.space_group_name_H-M   'P 1'
#
loop_
_entity.id
_entity.type
_entity.pdbx_description
1 polymer ?
#
loop_
_entity_poly.entity_id
_entity_poly.type
_entity_poly.pdbx_seq_one_letter_code
_entity_poly.pdbx_strand_id
1 'polypeptide(L)'
;MLDLCKLLGVEEGEEFIVEFKDGHTNDCKYRVMNNIMEWSERETKYDGDYNPTCFSLNDLNRVKNIIKLPKKKEFTDDELCILRNIDKKYKLIAKDSSGDVWIYADKPKKGNMNWNCFCDCKLLDMIKNSLFTEIKWEDNEPVYIDDYVDR
;
A
#
# COMPACT_ATOMS: atom_id res chain seq x y z
N MET A 1 27.77 2.29 15.41
CA MET A 1 27.31 2.03 14.01
C MET A 1 26.12 2.96 13.77
N LEU A 2 26.06 3.63 12.63
CA LEU A 2 24.94 4.51 12.29
C LEU A 2 23.69 3.65 12.08
N ASP A 3 22.59 4.01 12.75
CA ASP A 3 21.30 3.35 12.58
C ASP A 3 20.48 4.13 11.55
N LEU A 4 20.32 3.56 10.36
CA LEU A 4 19.62 4.22 9.25
C LEU A 4 18.12 4.37 9.50
N CYS A 5 17.48 3.38 10.11
CA CYS A 5 16.06 3.48 10.45
C CYS A 5 15.79 4.66 11.38
N LYS A 6 16.60 4.78 12.42
CA LYS A 6 16.49 5.89 13.38
C LYS A 6 16.82 7.24 12.74
N LEU A 7 17.83 7.28 11.86
CA LEU A 7 18.23 8.51 11.17
C LEU A 7 17.15 9.02 10.23
N LEU A 8 16.46 8.11 9.51
CA LEU A 8 15.42 8.44 8.55
C LEU A 8 14.02 8.52 9.17
N GLY A 9 13.86 8.08 10.41
CA GLY A 9 12.57 8.04 11.08
C GLY A 9 11.59 7.00 10.52
N VAL A 10 12.12 5.88 10.00
CA VAL A 10 11.36 4.77 9.40
C VAL A 10 11.56 3.50 10.22
N GLU A 11 10.67 2.52 10.04
CA GLU A 11 10.84 1.17 10.57
C GLU A 11 11.61 0.28 9.58
N GLU A 12 12.20 -0.82 10.05
CA GLU A 12 12.83 -1.80 9.17
C GLU A 12 11.77 -2.42 8.23
N GLY A 13 12.05 -2.42 6.93
CA GLY A 13 11.12 -2.88 5.90
C GLY A 13 10.02 -1.89 5.52
N GLU A 14 9.87 -0.76 6.23
CA GLU A 14 8.90 0.27 5.86
C GLU A 14 9.29 0.93 4.54
N GLU A 15 8.36 0.96 3.58
CA GLU A 15 8.58 1.61 2.28
C GLU A 15 8.34 3.12 2.38
N PHE A 16 9.18 3.89 1.70
CA PHE A 16 9.09 5.35 1.65
C PHE A 16 9.62 5.93 0.34
N ILE A 17 9.26 7.17 0.07
CA ILE A 17 9.79 7.98 -1.02
C ILE A 17 10.66 9.08 -0.42
N VAL A 18 11.69 9.50 -1.15
CA VAL A 18 12.57 10.60 -0.76
C VAL A 18 12.22 11.85 -1.58
N GLU A 19 11.88 12.93 -0.88
CA GLU A 19 11.81 14.27 -1.45
C GLU A 19 13.12 14.99 -1.19
N PHE A 20 13.76 15.49 -2.24
CA PHE A 20 15.02 16.22 -2.15
C PHE A 20 14.81 17.73 -1.96
N LYS A 21 15.85 18.43 -1.51
CA LYS A 21 15.80 19.89 -1.24
C LYS A 21 15.53 20.74 -2.47
N ASP A 22 15.82 20.24 -3.65
CA ASP A 22 15.50 20.88 -4.94
C ASP A 22 14.05 20.66 -5.39
N GLY A 23 13.26 19.94 -4.59
CA GLY A 23 11.82 19.74 -4.78
C GLY A 23 11.48 18.57 -5.69
N HIS A 24 12.46 17.82 -6.21
CA HIS A 24 12.14 16.62 -6.97
C HIS A 24 11.99 15.39 -6.05
N THR A 25 11.18 14.43 -6.48
CA THR A 25 11.12 13.09 -5.93
C THR A 25 11.63 12.12 -6.99
N ASN A 26 12.39 11.11 -6.57
CA ASN A 26 12.74 10.04 -7.49
C ASN A 26 11.50 9.14 -7.75
N ASP A 27 11.44 8.55 -8.94
CA ASP A 27 10.45 7.50 -9.26
C ASP A 27 10.81 6.15 -8.64
N CYS A 28 11.47 6.20 -7.49
CA CYS A 28 11.91 5.05 -6.73
C CYS A 28 11.24 5.03 -5.37
N LYS A 29 10.91 3.84 -4.90
CA LYS A 29 10.60 3.58 -3.51
C LYS A 29 11.83 2.99 -2.81
N TYR A 30 11.97 3.27 -1.54
CA TYR A 30 13.08 2.87 -0.70
C TYR A 30 12.59 2.12 0.53
N ARG A 31 13.44 1.27 1.08
CA ARG A 31 13.28 0.67 2.41
C ARG A 31 14.65 0.48 3.06
N VAL A 32 14.67 0.27 4.37
CA VAL A 32 15.89 -0.11 5.10
C VAL A 32 15.75 -1.54 5.56
N MET A 33 16.69 -2.40 5.17
CA MET A 33 16.79 -3.80 5.61
C MET A 33 18.18 -4.10 6.11
N ASN A 34 18.33 -4.68 7.32
CA ASN A 34 19.63 -4.98 7.93
C ASN A 34 20.59 -3.78 7.95
N ASN A 35 20.05 -2.59 8.19
CA ASN A 35 20.78 -1.33 8.15
C ASN A 35 21.40 -0.96 6.77
N ILE A 36 20.84 -1.52 5.70
CA ILE A 36 21.18 -1.21 4.31
C ILE A 36 19.94 -0.56 3.68
N MET A 37 20.15 0.56 3.00
CA MET A 37 19.08 1.18 2.21
C MET A 37 18.97 0.47 0.87
N GLU A 38 17.79 0.00 0.55
CA GLU A 38 17.46 -0.65 -0.71
C GLU A 38 16.48 0.21 -1.51
N TRP A 39 16.48 0.10 -2.81
CA TRP A 39 15.57 0.81 -3.69
C TRP A 39 14.94 -0.11 -4.74
N SER A 40 13.75 0.26 -5.18
CA SER A 40 13.03 -0.37 -6.29
C SER A 40 12.33 0.70 -7.11
N GLU A 41 12.03 0.42 -8.37
CA GLU A 41 11.18 1.29 -9.18
C GLU A 41 9.78 1.35 -8.58
N ARG A 42 9.14 2.53 -8.65
CA ARG A 42 7.85 2.79 -7.98
C ARG A 42 6.71 1.89 -8.46
N GLU A 43 6.80 1.40 -9.70
CA GLU A 43 5.76 0.60 -10.36
C GLU A 43 6.02 -0.91 -10.37
N THR A 44 7.11 -1.39 -9.74
CA THR A 44 7.37 -2.84 -9.70
C THR A 44 6.30 -3.53 -8.85
N LYS A 45 5.61 -4.48 -9.47
CA LYS A 45 4.55 -5.29 -8.84
C LYS A 45 5.05 -6.35 -7.87
N TYR A 46 6.37 -6.60 -7.83
CA TYR A 46 6.96 -7.72 -7.09
C TYR A 46 7.77 -7.23 -5.88
N ASP A 47 7.46 -7.75 -4.71
CA ASP A 47 8.18 -7.44 -3.44
C ASP A 47 9.65 -7.94 -3.41
N GLY A 48 10.16 -8.52 -4.51
CA GLY A 48 11.48 -9.12 -4.60
C GLY A 48 12.56 -8.24 -5.27
N ASP A 49 12.17 -7.17 -5.94
CA ASP A 49 13.08 -6.43 -6.84
C ASP A 49 13.75 -5.22 -6.16
N TYR A 50 14.15 -5.38 -4.89
CA TYR A 50 14.92 -4.36 -4.20
C TYR A 50 16.42 -4.55 -4.40
N ASN A 51 17.07 -3.49 -4.82
CA ASN A 51 18.51 -3.45 -5.02
C ASN A 51 19.19 -2.62 -3.91
N PRO A 52 20.33 -3.07 -3.38
CA PRO A 52 21.09 -2.24 -2.46
C PRO A 52 21.51 -0.94 -3.14
N THR A 53 21.36 0.18 -2.45
CA THR A 53 21.76 1.48 -2.98
C THR A 53 23.09 1.94 -2.37
N CYS A 54 23.90 2.61 -3.19
CA CYS A 54 25.06 3.36 -2.72
C CYS A 54 24.68 4.76 -2.22
N PHE A 55 23.58 4.89 -1.47
CA PHE A 55 23.15 6.17 -0.91
C PHE A 55 24.27 6.72 0.00
N SER A 56 24.91 7.77 -0.42
CA SER A 56 26.03 8.36 0.32
C SER A 56 25.53 9.30 1.43
N LEU A 57 26.39 9.61 2.40
CA LEU A 57 26.10 10.65 3.39
C LEU A 57 25.77 12.01 2.75
N ASN A 58 26.35 12.30 1.56
CA ASN A 58 26.05 13.51 0.81
C ASN A 58 24.60 13.48 0.26
N ASP A 59 24.11 12.34 -0.15
CA ASP A 59 22.72 12.19 -0.61
C ASP A 59 21.74 12.35 0.55
N LEU A 60 22.05 11.80 1.72
CA LEU A 60 21.28 12.02 2.94
C LEU A 60 21.18 13.51 3.30
N ASN A 61 22.26 14.28 3.12
CA ASN A 61 22.23 15.73 3.35
C ASN A 61 21.33 16.50 2.37
N ARG A 62 20.99 15.93 1.23
CA ARG A 62 20.06 16.51 0.23
C ARG A 62 18.62 16.15 0.48
N VAL A 63 18.33 15.20 1.33
CA VAL A 63 16.97 14.80 1.71
C VAL A 63 16.30 15.97 2.42
N LYS A 64 15.11 16.32 1.97
CA LYS A 64 14.23 17.32 2.58
C LYS A 64 13.18 16.64 3.45
N ASN A 65 12.57 15.58 2.92
CA ASN A 65 11.49 14.89 3.57
C ASN A 65 11.49 13.40 3.22
N ILE A 66 11.02 12.58 4.15
CA ILE A 66 10.74 11.16 3.96
C ILE A 66 9.23 11.00 3.96
N ILE A 67 8.70 10.53 2.84
CA ILE A 67 7.26 10.30 2.65
C ILE A 67 7.02 8.80 2.78
N LYS A 68 6.52 8.38 3.93
CA LYS A 68 6.18 6.97 4.19
C LYS A 68 5.05 6.53 3.27
N LEU A 69 5.25 5.39 2.63
CA LEU A 69 4.21 4.75 1.83
C LEU A 69 3.27 3.96 2.74
N PRO A 70 1.98 3.87 2.40
CA PRO A 70 1.07 3.01 3.16
C PRO A 70 1.59 1.57 3.12
N LYS A 71 1.65 0.93 4.29
CA LYS A 71 2.05 -0.48 4.39
C LYS A 71 1.10 -1.33 3.54
N LYS A 72 1.67 -2.17 2.68
CA LYS A 72 0.89 -3.12 1.89
C LYS A 72 0.17 -4.06 2.86
N LYS A 73 -1.13 -4.25 2.63
CA LYS A 73 -1.93 -5.13 3.48
C LYS A 73 -1.54 -6.59 3.25
N GLU A 74 -1.58 -7.37 4.31
CA GLU A 74 -1.30 -8.81 4.23
C GLU A 74 -2.64 -9.55 4.18
N PHE A 75 -2.85 -10.34 3.15
CA PHE A 75 -4.04 -11.17 3.00
C PHE A 75 -3.70 -12.64 3.15
N THR A 76 -4.59 -13.38 3.79
CA THR A 76 -4.50 -14.84 3.90
C THR A 76 -4.72 -15.50 2.53
N ASP A 77 -4.29 -16.76 2.39
CA ASP A 77 -4.50 -17.53 1.15
C ASP A 77 -5.99 -17.63 0.76
N ASP A 78 -6.89 -17.75 1.75
CA ASP A 78 -8.34 -17.76 1.52
C ASP A 78 -8.84 -16.42 0.98
N GLU A 79 -8.38 -15.32 1.54
CA GLU A 79 -8.70 -13.96 1.08
C GLU A 79 -8.17 -13.72 -0.33
N LEU A 80 -6.93 -14.12 -0.61
CA LEU A 80 -6.36 -14.06 -1.96
C LEU A 80 -7.12 -14.93 -2.95
N CYS A 81 -7.59 -16.12 -2.53
CA CYS A 81 -8.44 -16.96 -3.36
C CYS A 81 -9.77 -16.26 -3.69
N ILE A 82 -10.40 -15.61 -2.72
CA ILE A 82 -11.60 -14.81 -2.95
C ILE A 82 -11.33 -13.69 -3.94
N LEU A 83 -10.25 -12.91 -3.73
CA LEU A 83 -9.87 -11.80 -4.62
C LEU A 83 -9.65 -12.26 -6.06
N ARG A 84 -9.00 -13.41 -6.29
CA ARG A 84 -8.78 -13.98 -7.65
C ARG A 84 -10.09 -14.33 -8.35
N ASN A 85 -11.15 -14.67 -7.61
CA ASN A 85 -12.44 -15.07 -8.17
C ASN A 85 -13.45 -13.92 -8.30
N ILE A 86 -13.11 -12.71 -7.89
CA ILE A 86 -13.93 -11.52 -8.13
C ILE A 86 -13.89 -11.17 -9.62
N ASP A 87 -15.05 -10.85 -10.19
CA ASP A 87 -15.18 -10.40 -11.58
C ASP A 87 -14.24 -9.21 -11.83
N LYS A 88 -13.44 -9.27 -12.92
CA LYS A 88 -12.44 -8.25 -13.28
C LYS A 88 -13.00 -6.83 -13.45
N LYS A 89 -14.31 -6.69 -13.64
CA LYS A 89 -14.94 -5.36 -13.65
C LYS A 89 -14.82 -4.63 -12.31
N TYR A 90 -14.75 -5.36 -11.19
CA TYR A 90 -14.54 -4.78 -9.86
C TYR A 90 -13.04 -4.68 -9.58
N LYS A 91 -12.57 -3.46 -9.41
CA LYS A 91 -11.14 -3.16 -9.26
C LYS A 91 -10.74 -2.89 -7.82
N LEU A 92 -11.69 -2.53 -6.98
CA LEU A 92 -11.43 -2.07 -5.61
C LEU A 92 -12.29 -2.81 -4.61
N ILE A 93 -11.74 -2.95 -3.40
CA ILE A 93 -12.42 -3.51 -2.24
C ILE A 93 -12.25 -2.57 -1.05
N ALA A 94 -13.31 -2.37 -0.27
CA ALA A 94 -13.27 -1.58 0.95
C ALA A 94 -14.26 -2.12 1.98
N LYS A 95 -14.04 -1.77 3.23
CA LYS A 95 -14.92 -2.07 4.36
C LYS A 95 -15.58 -0.78 4.82
N ASP A 96 -16.87 -0.82 5.10
CA ASP A 96 -17.60 0.32 5.65
C ASP A 96 -17.54 0.34 7.19
N SER A 97 -18.21 1.31 7.82
CA SER A 97 -18.19 1.48 9.28
C SER A 97 -18.95 0.39 10.03
N SER A 98 -19.82 -0.38 9.36
CA SER A 98 -20.49 -1.55 9.93
C SER A 98 -19.64 -2.82 9.88
N GLY A 99 -18.55 -2.77 9.12
CA GLY A 99 -17.67 -3.91 8.87
C GLY A 99 -18.04 -4.70 7.62
N ASP A 100 -19.05 -4.25 6.86
CA ASP A 100 -19.45 -4.89 5.61
C ASP A 100 -18.40 -4.64 4.51
N VAL A 101 -18.10 -5.69 3.76
CA VAL A 101 -17.09 -5.66 2.70
C VAL A 101 -17.75 -5.44 1.35
N TRP A 102 -17.35 -4.40 0.66
CA TRP A 102 -17.86 -4.01 -0.64
C TRP A 102 -16.80 -4.03 -1.72
N ILE A 103 -17.18 -4.38 -2.95
CA ILE A 103 -16.35 -4.28 -4.15
C ILE A 103 -16.92 -3.25 -5.12
N TYR A 104 -16.03 -2.53 -5.81
CA TYR A 104 -16.36 -1.37 -6.64
C TYR A 104 -15.68 -1.48 -8.01
N ALA A 105 -16.42 -1.12 -9.06
CA ALA A 105 -15.87 -1.03 -10.42
C ALA A 105 -14.95 0.18 -10.59
N ASP A 106 -15.31 1.32 -9.96
CA ASP A 106 -14.54 2.57 -9.97
C ASP A 106 -14.31 3.08 -8.56
N LYS A 107 -13.41 4.06 -8.39
CA LYS A 107 -12.99 4.60 -7.10
C LYS A 107 -14.17 5.24 -6.36
N PRO A 108 -14.60 4.68 -5.22
CA PRO A 108 -15.65 5.25 -4.40
C PRO A 108 -15.11 6.45 -3.61
N LYS A 109 -16.00 7.30 -3.14
CA LYS A 109 -15.70 8.39 -2.21
C LYS A 109 -16.09 7.99 -0.80
N LYS A 110 -15.17 8.20 0.16
CA LYS A 110 -15.46 7.96 1.57
C LYS A 110 -16.52 8.95 2.08
N GLY A 111 -17.60 8.43 2.60
CA GLY A 111 -18.65 9.18 3.28
C GLY A 111 -18.49 9.14 4.80
N ASN A 112 -19.55 9.43 5.53
CA ASN A 112 -19.52 9.42 7.00
C ASN A 112 -19.57 8.01 7.61
N MET A 113 -20.22 7.05 6.94
CA MET A 113 -20.43 5.68 7.43
C MET A 113 -20.16 4.61 6.37
N ASN A 114 -20.08 5.01 5.10
CA ASN A 114 -19.94 4.10 3.97
C ASN A 114 -19.10 4.73 2.86
N TRP A 115 -18.68 3.90 1.92
CA TRP A 115 -18.06 4.34 0.68
C TRP A 115 -19.13 4.53 -0.39
N ASN A 116 -19.25 5.75 -0.90
CA ASN A 116 -20.24 6.11 -1.91
C ASN A 116 -19.68 5.96 -3.32
N CYS A 117 -20.37 5.24 -4.19
CA CYS A 117 -20.03 5.10 -5.60
C CYS A 117 -21.27 5.37 -6.46
N PHE A 118 -21.08 6.04 -7.60
CA PHE A 118 -22.10 6.16 -8.65
C PHE A 118 -21.97 5.07 -9.71
N CYS A 119 -21.07 4.09 -9.48
CA CYS A 119 -20.75 2.97 -10.35
C CYS A 119 -21.33 1.65 -9.82
N ASP A 120 -21.10 0.58 -10.58
CA ASP A 120 -21.39 -0.78 -10.11
C ASP A 120 -20.61 -1.07 -8.82
N CYS A 121 -21.35 -1.39 -7.76
CA CYS A 121 -20.79 -1.89 -6.52
C CYS A 121 -21.58 -3.11 -6.06
N LYS A 122 -20.95 -3.99 -5.30
CA LYS A 122 -21.56 -5.20 -4.78
C LYS A 122 -21.11 -5.48 -3.35
N LEU A 123 -22.06 -5.77 -2.48
CA LEU A 123 -21.78 -6.30 -1.15
C LEU A 123 -21.33 -7.76 -1.26
N LEU A 124 -20.30 -8.13 -0.55
CA LEU A 124 -19.84 -9.50 -0.41
C LEU A 124 -20.54 -10.16 0.79
N ASP A 125 -21.86 -10.39 0.68
CA ASP A 125 -22.75 -10.88 1.75
C ASP A 125 -22.29 -12.19 2.42
N MET A 126 -21.50 -13.00 1.72
CA MET A 126 -21.05 -14.31 2.22
C MET A 126 -19.75 -14.23 3.02
N ILE A 127 -19.15 -13.05 3.13
CA ILE A 127 -17.88 -12.85 3.82
C ILE A 127 -18.18 -12.54 5.28
N LYS A 128 -17.83 -13.49 6.15
CA LYS A 128 -17.89 -13.27 7.60
C LYS A 128 -16.96 -12.12 7.99
N ASN A 129 -17.33 -11.38 9.03
CA ASN A 129 -16.51 -10.28 9.61
C ASN A 129 -15.07 -10.69 9.99
N SER A 130 -14.73 -11.98 9.94
CA SER A 130 -13.41 -12.53 10.19
C SER A 130 -12.46 -12.49 8.99
N LEU A 131 -12.95 -12.17 7.78
CA LEU A 131 -12.14 -12.05 6.58
C LEU A 131 -11.84 -10.58 6.28
N PHE A 132 -10.75 -10.35 5.55
CA PHE A 132 -10.26 -9.01 5.20
C PHE A 132 -10.07 -8.11 6.41
N THR A 133 -9.51 -8.67 7.50
CA THR A 133 -9.28 -7.94 8.76
C THR A 133 -8.29 -6.78 8.60
N GLU A 134 -7.42 -6.87 7.60
CA GLU A 134 -6.47 -5.81 7.25
C GLU A 134 -7.15 -4.62 6.53
N ILE A 135 -8.32 -4.81 5.94
CA ILE A 135 -9.12 -3.71 5.39
C ILE A 135 -9.94 -3.13 6.52
N LYS A 136 -9.76 -1.84 6.81
CA LYS A 136 -10.41 -1.14 7.91
C LYS A 136 -11.23 0.04 7.40
N TRP A 137 -12.28 0.38 8.14
CA TRP A 137 -13.03 1.60 7.87
C TRP A 137 -12.16 2.85 7.97
N GLU A 138 -11.17 2.86 8.87
CA GLU A 138 -10.25 3.96 9.10
C GLU A 138 -9.29 4.21 7.92
N ASP A 139 -9.17 3.26 6.99
CA ASP A 139 -8.35 3.44 5.78
C ASP A 139 -8.85 4.66 4.98
N ASN A 140 -7.93 5.48 4.51
CA ASN A 140 -8.25 6.68 3.73
C ASN A 140 -8.59 6.36 2.27
N GLU A 141 -8.18 5.20 1.79
CA GLU A 141 -8.32 4.76 0.41
C GLU A 141 -8.81 3.31 0.35
N PRO A 142 -9.63 2.95 -0.65
CA PRO A 142 -9.97 1.56 -0.91
C PRO A 142 -8.73 0.81 -1.44
N VAL A 143 -8.74 -0.51 -1.29
CA VAL A 143 -7.66 -1.39 -1.75
C VAL A 143 -7.86 -1.75 -3.21
N TYR A 144 -6.83 -1.63 -4.04
CA TYR A 144 -6.82 -2.13 -5.42
C TYR A 144 -6.58 -3.64 -5.41
N ILE A 145 -7.52 -4.41 -5.98
CA ILE A 145 -7.48 -5.88 -5.98
C ILE A 145 -6.29 -6.39 -6.82
N ASP A 146 -6.04 -5.74 -7.97
CA ASP A 146 -4.96 -6.15 -8.90
C ASP A 146 -3.54 -5.88 -8.35
N ASP A 147 -3.40 -5.19 -7.21
CA ASP A 147 -2.11 -5.05 -6.51
C ASP A 147 -1.73 -6.32 -5.74
N TYR A 148 -2.66 -7.26 -5.55
CA TYR A 148 -2.49 -8.45 -4.72
C TYR A 148 -2.67 -9.75 -5.48
N VAL A 149 -3.39 -9.75 -6.58
CA VAL A 149 -3.69 -10.96 -7.35
C VAL A 149 -3.70 -10.68 -8.85
N ASP A 150 -3.19 -11.64 -9.63
CA ASP A 150 -3.35 -11.68 -11.08
C ASP A 150 -4.69 -12.32 -11.42
N ARG A 151 -5.51 -11.63 -12.21
CA ARG A 151 -6.87 -12.06 -12.57
C ARG A 151 -7.12 -12.00 -14.07
#